data_83078d37cd588380d7055a1aee799c5d
#
_entry.id   83078d37cd588380d7055a1aee799c5d
#
_cell.length_a   1.000
_cell.length_b   1.000
_cell.length_c   1.000
_cell.angle_alpha   90.00
_cell.angle_beta   90.00
_cell.angle_gamma   90.00
#
_symmetry.space_group_name_H-M   'P 1'
#
loop_
_entity.id
_entity.type
_entity.pdbx_description
1 polymer ?
#
loop_
_entity_poly.entity_id
_entity_poly.type
_entity_poly.pdbx_seq_one_letter_code
_entity_poly.pdbx_strand_id
1 'polypeptide(L)'
;EMSASLVGSEMCIRDRFYMFGQAMNPIIRADGSPQFAMVSTLAGAALNIILDPIFIFGFRWGMMGAAVATVIGQLVTAALAVWYLLHMKIIRPEKGDYRLKGSICGRTLTLGITSFLSQISLVAAMAAINNMIRKYGALDAVFGQEQYAQIPMAVVGIVMKFFQIVISIVVGMAAGCIPVVGFNMGAKKPDRVKELFTKLLLAEAAVGAVALVLVEGFPWQLIALFGAANESVYYTDFAVRSFRIYLCMIILACVNKACFIFLQAMGKAAESTALSMVREVVFGVGFALLLPRFFGLDGVLYSMPVSDVLTFVIAAVMIVKTYRELNTEGATVL
;
A
#
# COMPACT_ATOMS: atom_id res chain seq x y z
N GLU A 1 26.02 6.83 20.89
CA GLU A 1 26.56 6.30 19.62
C GLU A 1 26.51 4.76 19.54
N MET A 2 26.84 4.05 20.61
CA MET A 2 26.77 2.57 20.67
C MET A 2 25.36 2.02 20.48
N SER A 3 24.33 2.65 21.02
CA SER A 3 22.93 2.24 20.86
C SER A 3 22.42 2.43 19.43
N ALA A 4 22.83 3.46 18.70
CA ALA A 4 22.44 3.69 17.31
C ALA A 4 23.07 2.66 16.36
N SER A 5 24.30 2.22 16.63
CA SER A 5 24.99 1.17 15.85
C SER A 5 24.36 -0.21 16.08
N LEU A 6 23.97 -0.55 17.31
CA LEU A 6 23.25 -1.79 17.65
C LEU A 6 21.87 -1.82 16.98
N VAL A 7 21.11 -0.73 17.03
CA VAL A 7 19.81 -0.61 16.36
C VAL A 7 19.97 -0.76 14.84
N GLY A 8 21.01 -0.21 14.25
CA GLY A 8 21.31 -0.35 12.82
C GLY A 8 21.64 -1.79 12.41
N SER A 9 22.41 -2.53 13.20
CA SER A 9 22.76 -3.93 12.92
C SER A 9 21.57 -4.89 13.14
N GLU A 10 20.74 -4.64 14.13
CA GLU A 10 19.50 -5.41 14.37
C GLU A 10 18.48 -5.17 13.26
N MET A 11 18.39 -3.96 12.71
CA MET A 11 17.55 -3.70 11.53
C MET A 11 17.96 -4.56 10.32
N CYS A 12 19.26 -4.73 10.06
CA CYS A 12 19.73 -5.55 8.94
C CYS A 12 19.42 -7.05 9.09
N ILE A 13 19.45 -7.60 10.30
CA ILE A 13 19.09 -9.00 10.57
C ILE A 13 17.58 -9.17 10.42
N ARG A 14 16.80 -8.23 10.92
CA ARG A 14 15.35 -8.17 10.84
C ARG A 14 14.84 -8.22 9.42
N ASP A 15 15.45 -7.46 8.53
CA ASP A 15 14.98 -7.32 7.16
C ASP A 15 15.00 -8.64 6.39
N ARG A 16 15.93 -9.54 6.65
CA ARG A 16 16.00 -10.86 6.02
C ARG A 16 14.79 -11.73 6.37
N PHE A 17 14.41 -11.79 7.63
CA PHE A 17 13.25 -12.57 8.08
C PHE A 17 11.94 -11.94 7.61
N TYR A 18 11.85 -10.61 7.63
CA TYR A 18 10.71 -9.89 7.10
C TYR A 18 10.54 -10.13 5.59
N MET A 19 11.58 -9.99 4.80
CA MET A 19 11.55 -10.24 3.35
C MET A 19 11.15 -11.67 3.04
N PHE A 20 11.67 -12.65 3.79
CA PHE A 20 11.29 -14.04 3.62
C PHE A 20 9.80 -14.27 3.93
N GLY A 21 9.29 -13.78 5.05
CA GLY A 21 7.88 -13.89 5.42
C GLY A 21 6.95 -13.24 4.39
N GLN A 22 7.32 -12.05 3.88
CA GLN A 22 6.57 -11.35 2.84
C GLN A 22 6.58 -12.09 1.50
N ALA A 23 7.70 -12.70 1.11
CA ALA A 23 7.80 -13.48 -0.12
C ALA A 23 6.99 -14.79 -0.04
N MET A 24 6.95 -15.42 1.13
CA MET A 24 6.22 -16.67 1.34
C MET A 24 4.70 -16.49 1.39
N ASN A 25 4.20 -15.34 1.83
CA ASN A 25 2.77 -15.11 1.99
C ASN A 25 1.96 -15.31 0.69
N PRO A 26 2.33 -14.73 -0.47
CA PRO A 26 1.67 -15.00 -1.75
C PRO A 26 1.80 -16.48 -2.19
N ILE A 27 2.94 -17.12 -1.92
CA ILE A 27 3.17 -18.53 -2.28
C ILE A 27 2.22 -19.45 -1.49
N ILE A 28 2.07 -19.21 -0.19
CA ILE A 28 1.13 -19.97 0.67
C ILE A 28 -0.31 -19.80 0.19
N ARG A 29 -0.69 -18.57 -0.24
CA ARG A 29 -2.01 -18.32 -0.82
C ARG A 29 -2.20 -19.07 -2.14
N ALA A 30 -1.19 -19.09 -3.00
CA ALA A 30 -1.23 -19.81 -4.28
C ALA A 30 -1.27 -21.33 -4.08
N ASP A 31 -0.68 -21.87 -3.00
CA ASP A 31 -0.76 -23.28 -2.61
C ASP A 31 -2.13 -23.67 -2.00
N GLY A 32 -3.15 -22.80 -2.11
CA GLY A 32 -4.52 -23.07 -1.68
C GLY A 32 -4.78 -22.93 -0.18
N SER A 33 -3.88 -22.28 0.57
CA SER A 33 -4.04 -22.05 2.01
C SER A 33 -4.03 -20.57 2.42
N PRO A 34 -4.94 -19.73 1.89
CA PRO A 34 -4.99 -18.30 2.22
C PRO A 34 -5.26 -18.05 3.71
N GLN A 35 -6.02 -18.94 4.37
CA GLN A 35 -6.27 -18.84 5.81
C GLN A 35 -4.98 -18.98 6.63
N PHE A 36 -4.09 -19.90 6.26
CA PHE A 36 -2.82 -20.05 6.93
C PHE A 36 -1.91 -18.84 6.74
N ALA A 37 -1.87 -18.29 5.52
CA ALA A 37 -1.14 -17.05 5.23
C ALA A 37 -1.63 -15.88 6.10
N MET A 38 -2.96 -15.76 6.28
CA MET A 38 -3.57 -14.76 7.15
C MET A 38 -3.18 -15.00 8.62
N VAL A 39 -3.36 -16.24 9.12
CA VAL A 39 -3.08 -16.59 10.52
C VAL A 39 -1.61 -16.35 10.87
N SER A 40 -0.68 -16.72 9.99
CA SER A 40 0.75 -16.52 10.22
C SER A 40 1.12 -15.03 10.35
N THR A 41 0.53 -14.17 9.52
CA THR A 41 0.74 -12.72 9.58
C THR A 41 0.10 -12.11 10.82
N LEU A 42 -1.15 -12.52 11.14
CA LEU A 42 -1.85 -12.05 12.33
C LEU A 42 -1.17 -12.51 13.63
N ALA A 43 -0.65 -13.72 13.69
CA ALA A 43 0.08 -14.22 14.85
C ALA A 43 1.33 -13.37 15.14
N GLY A 44 2.11 -13.03 14.11
CA GLY A 44 3.25 -12.14 14.25
C GLY A 44 2.87 -10.73 14.70
N ALA A 45 1.79 -10.17 14.13
CA ALA A 45 1.28 -8.86 14.52
C ALA A 45 0.71 -8.83 15.94
N ALA A 46 -0.09 -9.84 16.32
CA ALA A 46 -0.65 -9.95 17.66
C ALA A 46 0.46 -10.08 18.72
N LEU A 47 1.48 -10.91 18.43
CA LEU A 47 2.62 -11.06 19.31
C LEU A 47 3.38 -9.74 19.50
N ASN A 48 3.58 -8.98 18.42
CA ASN A 48 4.19 -7.66 18.50
C ASN A 48 3.37 -6.72 19.39
N ILE A 49 2.04 -6.62 19.19
CA ILE A 49 1.15 -5.77 19.98
C ILE A 49 1.20 -6.13 21.46
N ILE A 50 1.34 -7.43 21.81
CA ILE A 50 1.42 -7.88 23.20
C ILE A 50 2.80 -7.59 23.80
N LEU A 51 3.87 -7.83 23.04
CA LEU A 51 5.24 -7.69 23.52
C LEU A 51 5.68 -6.22 23.61
N ASP A 52 5.18 -5.33 22.76
CA ASP A 52 5.52 -3.91 22.79
C ASP A 52 5.30 -3.29 24.17
N PRO A 53 4.10 -3.34 24.79
CA PRO A 53 3.88 -2.80 26.12
C PRO A 53 4.75 -3.47 27.20
N ILE A 54 4.96 -4.77 27.12
CA ILE A 54 5.74 -5.53 28.08
C ILE A 54 7.20 -5.07 28.06
N PHE A 55 7.80 -4.92 26.89
CA PHE A 55 9.21 -4.53 26.78
C PHE A 55 9.41 -3.03 27.00
N ILE A 56 8.47 -2.19 26.53
CA ILE A 56 8.59 -0.74 26.70
C ILE A 56 8.35 -0.34 28.15
N PHE A 57 7.25 -0.78 28.77
CA PHE A 57 6.82 -0.34 30.09
C PHE A 57 7.24 -1.31 31.21
N GLY A 58 7.15 -2.63 30.98
CA GLY A 58 7.50 -3.65 31.99
C GLY A 58 9.00 -3.72 32.21
N PHE A 59 9.77 -3.95 31.18
CA PHE A 59 11.24 -4.01 31.24
C PHE A 59 11.93 -2.64 31.13
N ARG A 60 11.18 -1.58 30.79
CA ARG A 60 11.68 -0.20 30.60
C ARG A 60 12.80 -0.09 29.55
N TRP A 61 12.76 -0.91 28.52
CA TRP A 61 13.74 -0.88 27.43
C TRP A 61 13.47 0.23 26.40
N GLY A 62 12.35 0.97 26.53
CA GLY A 62 12.01 2.07 25.62
C GLY A 62 11.99 1.62 24.14
N MET A 63 12.64 2.40 23.28
CA MET A 63 12.70 2.11 21.84
C MET A 63 13.37 0.77 21.48
N MET A 64 14.34 0.33 22.29
CA MET A 64 14.97 -0.97 22.11
C MET A 64 13.97 -2.11 22.32
N GLY A 65 13.09 -1.97 23.33
CA GLY A 65 12.02 -2.95 23.58
C GLY A 65 11.06 -3.10 22.42
N ALA A 66 10.63 -2.00 21.81
CA ALA A 66 9.80 -2.02 20.61
C ALA A 66 10.50 -2.69 19.41
N ALA A 67 11.79 -2.43 19.23
CA ALA A 67 12.57 -3.08 18.17
C ALA A 67 12.65 -4.60 18.36
N VAL A 68 12.93 -5.07 19.58
CA VAL A 68 12.99 -6.50 19.91
C VAL A 68 11.64 -7.18 19.74
N ALA A 69 10.54 -6.56 20.20
CA ALA A 69 9.19 -7.10 20.03
C ALA A 69 8.84 -7.27 18.53
N THR A 70 9.21 -6.30 17.72
CA THR A 70 9.01 -6.37 16.26
C THR A 70 9.82 -7.51 15.63
N VAL A 71 11.08 -7.70 16.03
CA VAL A 71 11.92 -8.82 15.55
C VAL A 71 11.30 -10.16 15.92
N ILE A 72 10.83 -10.33 17.14
CA ILE A 72 10.18 -11.56 17.61
C ILE A 72 8.94 -11.86 16.77
N GLY A 73 8.06 -10.87 16.54
CA GLY A 73 6.88 -11.04 15.70
C GLY A 73 7.21 -11.48 14.26
N GLN A 74 8.27 -10.92 13.68
CA GLN A 74 8.73 -11.30 12.35
C GLN A 74 9.38 -12.69 12.31
N LEU A 75 10.14 -13.06 13.34
CA LEU A 75 10.71 -14.40 13.46
C LEU A 75 9.61 -15.46 13.55
N VAL A 76 8.55 -15.22 14.31
CA VAL A 76 7.41 -16.14 14.40
C VAL A 76 6.70 -16.27 13.05
N THR A 77 6.46 -15.15 12.35
CA THR A 77 5.88 -15.20 10.99
C THR A 77 6.77 -15.99 10.03
N ALA A 78 8.08 -15.78 10.06
CA ALA A 78 9.04 -16.51 9.24
C ALA A 78 9.10 -18.00 9.60
N ALA A 79 9.08 -18.35 10.89
CA ALA A 79 9.07 -19.74 11.35
C ALA A 79 7.80 -20.49 10.91
N LEU A 80 6.63 -19.84 11.00
CA LEU A 80 5.38 -20.40 10.49
C LEU A 80 5.41 -20.58 8.97
N ALA A 81 6.03 -19.65 8.23
CA ALA A 81 6.22 -19.76 6.80
C ALA A 81 7.15 -20.94 6.43
N VAL A 82 8.25 -21.14 7.16
CA VAL A 82 9.14 -22.30 6.99
C VAL A 82 8.41 -23.61 7.30
N TRP A 83 7.66 -23.63 8.41
CA TRP A 83 6.87 -24.80 8.76
C TRP A 83 5.89 -25.17 7.66
N TYR A 84 5.20 -24.17 7.07
CA TYR A 84 4.30 -24.43 5.94
C TYR A 84 5.04 -24.91 4.70
N LEU A 85 6.21 -24.36 4.41
CA LEU A 85 7.05 -24.79 3.27
C LEU A 85 7.38 -26.28 3.33
N LEU A 86 7.60 -26.80 4.55
CA LEU A 86 7.86 -28.22 4.77
C LEU A 86 6.59 -29.08 4.63
N HIS A 87 5.40 -28.47 4.70
CA HIS A 87 4.10 -29.15 4.69
C HIS A 87 3.19 -28.63 3.56
N MET A 88 3.75 -28.22 2.41
CA MET A 88 2.99 -27.73 1.27
C MET A 88 1.98 -28.77 0.78
N LYS A 89 0.78 -28.32 0.39
CA LYS A 89 -0.34 -29.21 0.06
C LYS A 89 -0.37 -29.61 -1.42
N ILE A 90 -0.17 -28.64 -2.30
CA ILE A 90 -0.32 -28.79 -3.75
C ILE A 90 1.06 -28.89 -4.41
N ILE A 91 1.96 -27.97 -4.03
CA ILE A 91 3.30 -27.89 -4.61
C ILE A 91 4.22 -28.80 -3.78
N ARG A 92 4.69 -29.90 -4.39
CA ARG A 92 5.66 -30.80 -3.76
C ARG A 92 6.99 -30.64 -4.47
N PRO A 93 7.95 -29.87 -3.90
CA PRO A 93 9.24 -29.66 -4.53
C PRO A 93 10.05 -30.97 -4.57
N GLU A 94 10.52 -31.36 -5.74
CA GLU A 94 11.41 -32.49 -5.94
C GLU A 94 12.88 -32.04 -5.82
N LYS A 95 13.79 -32.98 -5.59
CA LYS A 95 15.24 -32.65 -5.46
C LYS A 95 15.82 -31.92 -6.67
N GLY A 96 15.22 -32.10 -7.87
CA GLY A 96 15.61 -31.43 -9.11
C GLY A 96 15.19 -29.95 -9.19
N ASP A 97 14.17 -29.56 -8.43
CA ASP A 97 13.59 -28.20 -8.47
C ASP A 97 14.43 -27.17 -7.70
N TYR A 98 15.31 -27.64 -6.82
CA TYR A 98 16.26 -26.76 -6.11
C TYR A 98 17.40 -26.23 -7.01
N ARG A 99 17.49 -26.65 -8.27
CA ARG A 99 18.46 -26.11 -9.21
C ARG A 99 17.96 -24.80 -9.80
N LEU A 100 18.71 -23.73 -9.63
CA LEU A 100 18.43 -22.45 -10.23
C LEU A 100 18.47 -22.55 -11.77
N LYS A 101 17.31 -22.36 -12.39
CA LYS A 101 17.19 -22.29 -13.87
C LYS A 101 17.21 -20.82 -14.29
N GLY A 102 18.19 -20.41 -15.08
CA GLY A 102 18.39 -19.02 -15.50
C GLY A 102 17.18 -18.38 -16.17
N SER A 103 16.41 -19.17 -16.96
CA SER A 103 15.18 -18.69 -17.60
C SER A 103 14.06 -18.34 -16.58
N ILE A 104 13.93 -19.12 -15.51
CA ILE A 104 12.94 -18.88 -14.44
C ILE A 104 13.39 -17.68 -13.62
N CYS A 105 14.67 -17.63 -13.23
CA CYS A 105 15.24 -16.50 -12.51
C CYS A 105 15.09 -15.20 -13.30
N GLY A 106 15.33 -15.21 -14.61
CA GLY A 106 15.15 -14.04 -15.47
C GLY A 106 13.70 -13.55 -15.49
N ARG A 107 12.71 -14.43 -15.63
CA ARG A 107 11.29 -14.05 -15.59
C ARG A 107 10.89 -13.50 -14.22
N THR A 108 11.31 -14.12 -13.14
CA THR A 108 11.03 -13.66 -11.77
C THR A 108 11.66 -12.29 -11.52
N LEU A 109 12.89 -12.08 -11.97
CA LEU A 109 13.58 -10.79 -11.85
C LEU A 109 12.88 -9.70 -12.65
N THR A 110 12.45 -9.98 -13.88
CA THR A 110 11.70 -9.01 -14.70
C THR A 110 10.41 -8.57 -14.01
N LEU A 111 9.64 -9.51 -13.45
CA LEU A 111 8.45 -9.18 -12.66
C LEU A 111 8.79 -8.42 -11.38
N GLY A 112 9.87 -8.79 -10.71
CA GLY A 112 10.36 -8.11 -9.51
C GLY A 112 10.79 -6.67 -9.76
N ILE A 113 11.48 -6.39 -10.89
CA ILE A 113 11.88 -5.04 -11.29
C ILE A 113 10.66 -4.14 -11.48
N THR A 114 9.57 -4.63 -12.07
CA THR A 114 8.35 -3.83 -12.26
C THR A 114 7.74 -3.42 -10.91
N SER A 115 7.66 -4.33 -9.97
CA SER A 115 7.19 -4.04 -8.60
C SER A 115 8.12 -3.09 -7.84
N PHE A 116 9.43 -3.27 -7.99
CA PHE A 116 10.46 -2.40 -7.42
C PHE A 116 10.36 -0.96 -7.93
N LEU A 117 10.19 -0.78 -9.24
CA LEU A 117 9.98 0.54 -9.84
C LEU A 117 8.72 1.23 -9.31
N SER A 118 7.62 0.50 -9.13
CA SER A 118 6.39 1.04 -8.54
C SER A 118 6.60 1.50 -7.10
N GLN A 119 7.36 0.75 -6.30
CA GLN A 119 7.65 1.12 -4.91
C GLN A 119 8.60 2.32 -4.80
N ILE A 120 9.64 2.39 -5.62
CA ILE A 120 10.52 3.57 -5.68
C ILE A 120 9.72 4.81 -6.10
N SER A 121 8.82 4.68 -7.08
CA SER A 121 7.97 5.78 -7.52
C SER A 121 7.11 6.33 -6.39
N LEU A 122 6.53 5.45 -5.57
CA LEU A 122 5.76 5.84 -4.39
C LEU A 122 6.62 6.61 -3.37
N VAL A 123 7.81 6.11 -3.08
CA VAL A 123 8.76 6.77 -2.14
C VAL A 123 9.18 8.14 -2.69
N ALA A 124 9.45 8.25 -3.99
CA ALA A 124 9.80 9.51 -4.63
C ALA A 124 8.65 10.52 -4.55
N ALA A 125 7.40 10.09 -4.78
CA ALA A 125 6.21 10.93 -4.64
C ALA A 125 6.03 11.43 -3.19
N MET A 126 6.18 10.55 -2.21
CA MET A 126 6.12 10.93 -0.79
C MET A 126 7.22 11.93 -0.42
N ALA A 127 8.44 11.71 -0.88
CA ALA A 127 9.57 12.62 -0.63
C ALA A 127 9.32 14.01 -1.26
N ALA A 128 8.77 14.05 -2.49
CA ALA A 128 8.42 15.29 -3.16
C ALA A 128 7.33 16.07 -2.39
N ILE A 129 6.25 15.38 -1.98
CA ILE A 129 5.16 15.96 -1.19
C ILE A 129 5.71 16.54 0.13
N ASN A 130 6.46 15.74 0.90
CA ASN A 130 7.03 16.18 2.17
C ASN A 130 7.95 17.40 2.01
N ASN A 131 8.79 17.40 0.96
CA ASN A 131 9.67 18.54 0.68
C ASN A 131 8.88 19.80 0.30
N MET A 132 7.81 19.66 -0.47
CA MET A 132 6.96 20.79 -0.85
C MET A 132 6.13 21.32 0.33
N ILE A 133 5.60 20.47 1.19
CA ILE A 133 4.93 20.86 2.44
C ILE A 133 5.88 21.69 3.30
N ARG A 134 7.11 21.23 3.47
CA ARG A 134 8.14 21.92 4.25
C ARG A 134 8.49 23.30 3.64
N LYS A 135 8.65 23.35 2.33
CA LYS A 135 9.00 24.59 1.61
C LYS A 135 7.87 25.59 1.64
N TYR A 136 6.66 25.19 1.28
CA TYR A 136 5.53 26.13 1.18
C TYR A 136 4.87 26.39 2.54
N GLY A 137 4.99 25.47 3.51
CA GLY A 137 4.63 25.74 4.90
C GLY A 137 5.47 26.84 5.52
N ALA A 138 6.78 26.89 5.22
CA ALA A 138 7.66 27.96 5.67
C ALA A 138 7.37 29.34 5.01
N LEU A 139 6.71 29.34 3.86
CA LEU A 139 6.30 30.56 3.13
C LEU A 139 4.89 31.03 3.48
N ASP A 140 4.13 30.22 4.23
CA ASP A 140 2.77 30.56 4.65
C ASP A 140 2.77 31.63 5.75
N ALA A 141 1.77 32.49 5.77
CA ALA A 141 1.68 33.63 6.71
C ALA A 141 1.49 33.15 8.18
N VAL A 142 0.85 31.99 8.39
CA VAL A 142 0.59 31.42 9.72
C VAL A 142 1.67 30.39 10.06
N PHE A 143 1.91 29.43 9.17
CA PHE A 143 2.82 28.30 9.39
C PHE A 143 4.30 28.65 9.19
N GLY A 144 4.61 29.83 8.63
CA GLY A 144 5.97 30.37 8.58
C GLY A 144 6.52 30.81 9.95
N GLN A 145 5.66 30.96 10.97
CA GLN A 145 6.07 31.27 12.33
C GLN A 145 6.66 30.03 13.01
N GLU A 146 7.76 30.19 13.75
CA GLU A 146 8.50 29.09 14.39
C GLU A 146 7.60 28.19 15.26
N GLN A 147 6.62 28.81 15.93
CA GLN A 147 5.65 28.13 16.79
C GLN A 147 4.73 27.16 16.05
N TYR A 148 4.38 27.44 14.77
CA TYR A 148 3.41 26.67 13.98
C TYR A 148 4.04 25.92 12.81
N ALA A 149 5.35 26.02 12.63
CA ALA A 149 6.07 25.48 11.48
C ALA A 149 5.95 23.96 11.29
N GLN A 150 5.69 23.22 12.38
CA GLN A 150 5.56 21.75 12.34
C GLN A 150 4.14 21.28 12.02
N ILE A 151 3.14 22.13 12.12
CA ILE A 151 1.72 21.76 11.93
C ILE A 151 1.46 21.15 10.55
N PRO A 152 1.87 21.73 9.42
CA PRO A 152 1.56 21.17 8.11
C PRO A 152 2.12 19.77 7.92
N MET A 153 3.33 19.51 8.39
CA MET A 153 3.97 18.19 8.29
C MET A 153 3.25 17.15 9.17
N ALA A 154 2.90 17.52 10.40
CA ALA A 154 2.18 16.65 11.33
C ALA A 154 0.79 16.28 10.79
N VAL A 155 0.04 17.26 10.34
CA VAL A 155 -1.32 17.10 9.80
C VAL A 155 -1.32 16.21 8.57
N VAL A 156 -0.48 16.54 7.56
CA VAL A 156 -0.42 15.73 6.35
C VAL A 156 0.07 14.30 6.66
N GLY A 157 0.96 14.15 7.63
CA GLY A 157 1.36 12.83 8.14
C GLY A 157 0.18 11.99 8.65
N ILE A 158 -0.77 12.60 9.37
CA ILE A 158 -2.00 11.95 9.85
C ILE A 158 -2.92 11.60 8.69
N VAL A 159 -3.14 12.54 7.76
CA VAL A 159 -3.96 12.30 6.56
C VAL A 159 -3.42 11.14 5.74
N MET A 160 -2.10 11.10 5.54
CA MET A 160 -1.42 10.01 4.83
C MET A 160 -1.56 8.67 5.56
N LYS A 161 -1.53 8.63 6.89
CA LYS A 161 -1.77 7.40 7.67
C LYS A 161 -3.19 6.88 7.48
N PHE A 162 -4.19 7.77 7.51
CA PHE A 162 -5.57 7.38 7.22
C PHE A 162 -5.70 6.83 5.79
N PHE A 163 -5.15 7.52 4.81
CA PHE A 163 -5.09 7.04 3.42
C PHE A 163 -4.44 5.66 3.32
N GLN A 164 -3.32 5.45 4.02
CA GLN A 164 -2.61 4.17 4.04
C GLN A 164 -3.47 3.03 4.61
N ILE A 165 -4.28 3.29 5.65
CA ILE A 165 -5.21 2.31 6.22
C ILE A 165 -6.25 1.90 5.16
N VAL A 166 -6.88 2.86 4.50
CA VAL A 166 -7.87 2.59 3.45
C VAL A 166 -7.25 1.80 2.30
N ILE A 167 -6.10 2.24 1.80
CA ILE A 167 -5.39 1.55 0.71
C ILE A 167 -4.94 0.13 1.13
N SER A 168 -4.62 -0.10 2.39
CA SER A 168 -4.28 -1.45 2.88
C SER A 168 -5.46 -2.42 2.78
N ILE A 169 -6.69 -1.95 3.04
CA ILE A 169 -7.91 -2.73 2.85
C ILE A 169 -8.08 -3.07 1.36
N VAL A 170 -7.96 -2.07 0.49
CA VAL A 170 -8.02 -2.20 -0.98
C VAL A 170 -7.01 -3.24 -1.48
N VAL A 171 -5.75 -3.08 -1.10
CA VAL A 171 -4.67 -4.02 -1.50
C VAL A 171 -4.96 -5.43 -0.98
N GLY A 172 -5.49 -5.56 0.23
CA GLY A 172 -5.86 -6.86 0.82
C GLY A 172 -6.94 -7.58 0.01
N MET A 173 -8.00 -6.87 -0.37
CA MET A 173 -9.10 -7.40 -1.18
C MET A 173 -8.62 -7.76 -2.60
N ALA A 174 -7.92 -6.86 -3.27
CA ALA A 174 -7.39 -7.09 -4.60
C ALA A 174 -6.37 -8.24 -4.64
N ALA A 175 -5.46 -8.33 -3.65
CA ALA A 175 -4.51 -9.42 -3.54
C ALA A 175 -5.18 -10.78 -3.28
N GLY A 176 -6.32 -10.79 -2.59
CA GLY A 176 -7.14 -11.99 -2.42
C GLY A 176 -7.72 -12.52 -3.74
N CYS A 177 -7.95 -11.65 -4.72
CA CYS A 177 -8.44 -12.04 -6.04
C CYS A 177 -7.33 -12.64 -6.94
N ILE A 178 -6.05 -12.38 -6.70
CA ILE A 178 -4.94 -12.82 -7.57
C ILE A 178 -4.96 -14.33 -7.85
N PRO A 179 -5.05 -15.23 -6.84
CA PRO A 179 -5.08 -16.67 -7.10
C PRO A 179 -6.30 -17.10 -7.91
N VAL A 180 -7.46 -16.47 -7.64
CA VAL A 180 -8.72 -16.80 -8.31
C VAL A 180 -8.68 -16.36 -9.79
N VAL A 181 -8.11 -15.18 -10.07
CA VAL A 181 -7.88 -14.71 -11.44
C VAL A 181 -6.94 -15.65 -12.16
N GLY A 182 -5.78 -15.98 -11.58
CA GLY A 182 -4.79 -16.87 -12.18
C GLY A 182 -5.37 -18.26 -12.50
N PHE A 183 -6.14 -18.83 -11.58
CA PHE A 183 -6.80 -20.13 -11.80
C PHE A 183 -7.83 -20.08 -12.94
N ASN A 184 -8.71 -19.06 -12.98
CA ASN A 184 -9.75 -18.96 -14.00
C ASN A 184 -9.17 -18.58 -15.37
N MET A 185 -8.09 -17.78 -15.43
CA MET A 185 -7.35 -17.52 -16.68
C MET A 185 -6.71 -18.81 -17.20
N GLY A 186 -6.05 -19.60 -16.35
CA GLY A 186 -5.49 -20.90 -16.73
C GLY A 186 -6.55 -21.91 -17.16
N ALA A 187 -7.74 -21.86 -16.56
CA ALA A 187 -8.89 -22.72 -16.91
C ALA A 187 -9.67 -22.20 -18.15
N LYS A 188 -9.22 -21.13 -18.81
CA LYS A 188 -9.87 -20.49 -19.96
C LYS A 188 -11.36 -20.13 -19.72
N LYS A 189 -11.64 -19.54 -18.55
CA LYS A 189 -12.99 -19.10 -18.14
C LYS A 189 -13.06 -17.57 -18.03
N PRO A 190 -13.01 -16.81 -19.13
CA PRO A 190 -12.93 -15.35 -19.10
C PRO A 190 -14.18 -14.69 -18.49
N ASP A 191 -15.36 -15.30 -18.60
CA ASP A 191 -16.59 -14.76 -18.00
C ASP A 191 -16.51 -14.67 -16.47
N ARG A 192 -15.89 -15.68 -15.83
CA ARG A 192 -15.66 -15.65 -14.37
C ARG A 192 -14.65 -14.58 -13.96
N VAL A 193 -13.62 -14.38 -14.79
CA VAL A 193 -12.62 -13.32 -14.57
C VAL A 193 -13.27 -11.95 -14.67
N LYS A 194 -14.14 -11.76 -15.67
CA LYS A 194 -14.92 -10.53 -15.87
C LYS A 194 -15.86 -10.24 -14.71
N GLU A 195 -16.60 -11.26 -14.25
CA GLU A 195 -17.50 -11.14 -13.10
C GLU A 195 -16.71 -10.77 -11.83
N LEU A 196 -15.58 -11.41 -11.58
CA LEU A 196 -14.71 -11.12 -10.45
C LEU A 196 -14.17 -9.70 -10.51
N PHE A 197 -13.75 -9.24 -11.70
CA PHE A 197 -13.26 -7.88 -11.91
C PHE A 197 -14.35 -6.84 -11.60
N THR A 198 -15.57 -7.05 -12.09
CA THR A 198 -16.70 -6.17 -11.81
C THR A 198 -17.01 -6.10 -10.31
N LYS A 199 -17.07 -7.27 -9.65
CA LYS A 199 -17.31 -7.34 -8.20
C LYS A 199 -16.22 -6.68 -7.38
N LEU A 200 -14.95 -6.84 -7.80
CA LEU A 200 -13.81 -6.19 -7.16
C LEU A 200 -13.93 -4.66 -7.28
N LEU A 201 -14.15 -4.13 -8.50
CA LEU A 201 -14.28 -2.67 -8.69
C LEU A 201 -15.43 -2.07 -7.88
N LEU A 202 -16.58 -2.75 -7.81
CA LEU A 202 -17.71 -2.30 -7.00
C LEU A 202 -17.41 -2.34 -5.50
N ALA A 203 -16.78 -3.39 -5.03
CA ALA A 203 -16.40 -3.52 -3.62
C ALA A 203 -15.38 -2.44 -3.21
N GLU A 204 -14.39 -2.18 -4.07
CA GLU A 204 -13.38 -1.13 -3.83
C GLU A 204 -13.98 0.28 -3.88
N ALA A 205 -14.91 0.52 -4.80
CA ALA A 205 -15.68 1.77 -4.83
C ALA A 205 -16.52 1.94 -3.56
N ALA A 206 -17.12 0.86 -3.04
CA ALA A 206 -17.85 0.91 -1.78
C ALA A 206 -16.94 1.21 -0.58
N VAL A 207 -15.77 0.60 -0.49
CA VAL A 207 -14.75 0.93 0.53
C VAL A 207 -14.36 2.40 0.44
N GLY A 208 -14.07 2.89 -0.76
CA GLY A 208 -13.76 4.31 -0.99
C GLY A 208 -14.91 5.24 -0.61
N ALA A 209 -16.16 4.85 -0.89
CA ALA A 209 -17.35 5.63 -0.52
C ALA A 209 -17.53 5.70 1.01
N VAL A 210 -17.33 4.58 1.72
CA VAL A 210 -17.34 4.56 3.19
C VAL A 210 -16.25 5.46 3.76
N ALA A 211 -15.03 5.37 3.22
CA ALA A 211 -13.93 6.22 3.64
C ALA A 211 -14.23 7.71 3.40
N LEU A 212 -14.83 8.07 2.25
CA LEU A 212 -15.23 9.44 1.94
C LEU A 212 -16.29 9.96 2.91
N VAL A 213 -17.31 9.15 3.22
CA VAL A 213 -18.35 9.52 4.20
C VAL A 213 -17.73 9.76 5.58
N LEU A 214 -16.75 8.95 6.00
CA LEU A 214 -16.05 9.16 7.27
C LEU A 214 -15.26 10.48 7.27
N VAL A 215 -14.57 10.78 6.18
CA VAL A 215 -13.73 11.99 6.05
C VAL A 215 -14.58 13.26 5.99
N GLU A 216 -15.68 13.25 5.25
CA GLU A 216 -16.55 14.43 5.11
C GLU A 216 -17.48 14.61 6.31
N GLY A 217 -18.02 13.51 6.85
CA GLY A 217 -18.98 13.54 7.95
C GLY A 217 -18.39 13.66 9.34
N PHE A 218 -17.21 13.07 9.54
CA PHE A 218 -16.60 12.93 10.87
C PHE A 218 -15.13 13.35 10.93
N PRO A 219 -14.71 14.47 10.31
CA PRO A 219 -13.28 14.84 10.28
C PRO A 219 -12.71 15.12 11.67
N TRP A 220 -13.50 15.73 12.57
CA TRP A 220 -13.10 16.03 13.94
C TRP A 220 -12.80 14.77 14.76
N GLN A 221 -13.64 13.74 14.62
CA GLN A 221 -13.47 12.48 15.30
C GLN A 221 -12.23 11.73 14.78
N LEU A 222 -11.96 11.81 13.49
CA LEU A 222 -10.75 11.25 12.90
C LEU A 222 -9.49 11.93 13.43
N ILE A 223 -9.48 13.26 13.50
CA ILE A 223 -8.35 14.03 14.05
C ILE A 223 -8.14 13.66 15.54
N ALA A 224 -9.21 13.58 16.32
CA ALA A 224 -9.15 13.20 17.73
C ALA A 224 -8.63 11.77 17.93
N LEU A 225 -9.01 10.83 17.05
CA LEU A 225 -8.55 9.44 17.10
C LEU A 225 -7.01 9.34 16.93
N PHE A 226 -6.43 10.25 16.15
CA PHE A 226 -4.97 10.32 15.95
C PHE A 226 -4.23 11.14 17.04
N GLY A 227 -4.91 11.49 18.13
CA GLY A 227 -4.29 12.10 19.30
C GLY A 227 -4.15 13.63 19.25
N ALA A 228 -4.78 14.28 18.30
CA ALA A 228 -4.68 15.73 18.08
C ALA A 228 -5.93 16.53 18.57
N ALA A 229 -6.63 16.02 19.59
CA ALA A 229 -7.89 16.62 20.07
C ALA A 229 -7.71 17.96 20.81
N ASN A 230 -6.52 18.26 21.34
CA ASN A 230 -6.24 19.44 22.19
C ASN A 230 -5.20 20.39 21.57
N GLU A 231 -5.05 20.37 20.27
CA GLU A 231 -4.13 21.21 19.54
C GLU A 231 -4.73 22.62 19.27
N SER A 232 -3.92 23.52 18.71
CA SER A 232 -4.35 24.88 18.40
C SER A 232 -5.49 24.94 17.37
N VAL A 233 -6.27 26.03 17.36
CA VAL A 233 -7.34 26.25 16.38
C VAL A 233 -6.80 26.16 14.94
N TYR A 234 -5.59 26.70 14.71
CA TYR A 234 -4.91 26.64 13.40
C TYR A 234 -4.59 25.20 12.97
N TYR A 235 -4.22 24.34 13.93
CA TYR A 235 -4.00 22.92 13.68
C TYR A 235 -5.28 22.23 13.20
N THR A 236 -6.34 22.43 13.93
CA THR A 236 -7.61 21.76 13.67
C THR A 236 -8.25 22.22 12.37
N ASP A 237 -8.20 23.53 12.08
CA ASP A 237 -8.74 24.09 10.84
C ASP A 237 -7.97 23.58 9.61
N PHE A 238 -6.64 23.58 9.70
CA PHE A 238 -5.80 23.03 8.64
C PHE A 238 -5.96 21.50 8.49
N ALA A 239 -6.16 20.78 9.59
CA ALA A 239 -6.37 19.34 9.55
C ALA A 239 -7.70 18.97 8.87
N VAL A 240 -8.82 19.61 9.25
CA VAL A 240 -10.12 19.40 8.60
C VAL A 240 -10.05 19.70 7.11
N ARG A 241 -9.43 20.82 6.75
CA ARG A 241 -9.24 21.23 5.36
C ARG A 241 -8.38 20.22 4.59
N SER A 242 -7.28 19.76 5.20
CA SER A 242 -6.37 18.77 4.59
C SER A 242 -7.05 17.42 4.38
N PHE A 243 -7.82 16.92 5.36
CA PHE A 243 -8.61 15.70 5.20
C PHE A 243 -9.58 15.80 4.03
N ARG A 244 -10.35 16.86 3.94
CA ARG A 244 -11.35 17.06 2.88
C ARG A 244 -10.71 17.20 1.52
N ILE A 245 -9.67 18.02 1.37
CA ILE A 245 -9.03 18.25 0.08
C ILE A 245 -8.29 17.01 -0.39
N TYR A 246 -7.41 16.44 0.45
CA TYR A 246 -6.52 15.35 0.04
C TYR A 246 -7.26 14.05 -0.25
N LEU A 247 -8.36 13.80 0.44
CA LEU A 247 -9.12 12.55 0.35
C LEU A 247 -10.44 12.68 -0.44
N CYS A 248 -10.76 13.83 -1.04
CA CYS A 248 -12.01 14.01 -1.78
C CYS A 248 -12.19 13.01 -2.94
N MET A 249 -11.10 12.53 -3.54
CA MET A 249 -11.11 11.57 -4.65
C MET A 249 -10.68 10.15 -4.22
N ILE A 250 -10.81 9.81 -2.94
CA ILE A 250 -10.38 8.51 -2.39
C ILE A 250 -11.08 7.32 -3.08
N ILE A 251 -12.31 7.48 -3.55
CA ILE A 251 -13.02 6.46 -4.32
C ILE A 251 -12.24 6.11 -5.60
N LEU A 252 -11.77 7.13 -6.32
CA LEU A 252 -11.00 6.94 -7.54
C LEU A 252 -9.64 6.32 -7.24
N ALA A 253 -9.00 6.71 -6.14
CA ALA A 253 -7.74 6.12 -5.69
C ALA A 253 -7.89 4.62 -5.42
N CYS A 254 -8.97 4.20 -4.75
CA CYS A 254 -9.30 2.78 -4.48
C CYS A 254 -9.48 2.01 -5.79
N VAL A 255 -10.30 2.51 -6.71
CA VAL A 255 -10.56 1.88 -8.01
C VAL A 255 -9.30 1.79 -8.86
N ASN A 256 -8.48 2.85 -8.91
CA ASN A 256 -7.21 2.86 -9.60
C ASN A 256 -6.28 1.77 -9.07
N LYS A 257 -6.16 1.65 -7.74
CA LYS A 257 -5.30 0.64 -7.09
C LYS A 257 -5.77 -0.78 -7.38
N ALA A 258 -7.09 -1.01 -7.30
CA ALA A 258 -7.69 -2.31 -7.64
C ALA A 258 -7.40 -2.69 -9.11
N CYS A 259 -7.55 -1.72 -10.03
CA CYS A 259 -7.24 -1.93 -11.45
C CYS A 259 -5.77 -2.34 -11.66
N PHE A 260 -4.82 -1.67 -11.00
CA PHE A 260 -3.40 -2.00 -11.12
C PHE A 260 -3.09 -3.43 -10.67
N ILE A 261 -3.61 -3.83 -9.51
CA ILE A 261 -3.38 -5.16 -8.95
C ILE A 261 -4.07 -6.23 -9.81
N PHE A 262 -5.26 -5.94 -10.32
CA PHE A 262 -5.99 -6.88 -11.17
C PHE A 262 -5.29 -7.10 -12.52
N LEU A 263 -4.80 -6.04 -13.18
CA LEU A 263 -4.00 -6.16 -14.40
C LEU A 263 -2.74 -7.00 -14.18
N GLN A 264 -2.09 -6.81 -13.02
CA GLN A 264 -0.93 -7.62 -12.63
C GLN A 264 -1.31 -9.10 -12.46
N ALA A 265 -2.47 -9.38 -11.84
CA ALA A 265 -3.00 -10.73 -11.67
C ALA A 265 -3.32 -11.43 -13.02
N MET A 266 -3.73 -10.67 -14.03
CA MET A 266 -3.94 -11.15 -15.41
C MET A 266 -2.63 -11.37 -16.19
N GLY A 267 -1.47 -11.15 -15.58
CA GLY A 267 -0.17 -11.24 -16.27
C GLY A 267 0.26 -10.00 -17.04
N LYS A 268 -0.52 -8.91 -17.00
CA LYS A 268 -0.22 -7.63 -17.66
C LYS A 268 0.62 -6.72 -16.75
N ALA A 269 1.71 -7.27 -16.21
CA ALA A 269 2.54 -6.58 -15.23
C ALA A 269 3.15 -5.27 -15.76
N ALA A 270 3.56 -5.24 -17.03
CA ALA A 270 4.14 -4.05 -17.65
C ALA A 270 3.12 -2.90 -17.77
N GLU A 271 1.89 -3.20 -18.19
CA GLU A 271 0.80 -2.21 -18.28
C GLU A 271 0.43 -1.67 -16.90
N SER A 272 0.31 -2.56 -15.89
CA SER A 272 0.06 -2.20 -14.49
C SER A 272 1.15 -1.28 -13.94
N THR A 273 2.43 -1.62 -14.18
CA THR A 273 3.57 -0.83 -13.71
C THR A 273 3.63 0.53 -14.39
N ALA A 274 3.44 0.57 -15.73
CA ALA A 274 3.42 1.83 -16.44
C ALA A 274 2.34 2.77 -15.90
N LEU A 275 1.13 2.26 -15.65
CA LEU A 275 0.03 3.04 -15.10
C LEU A 275 0.31 3.53 -13.67
N SER A 276 0.90 2.67 -12.83
CA SER A 276 1.34 3.04 -11.49
C SER A 276 2.43 4.11 -11.51
N MET A 277 3.43 3.99 -12.39
CA MET A 277 4.49 4.99 -12.53
C MET A 277 3.96 6.33 -13.04
N VAL A 278 3.04 6.32 -14.00
CA VAL A 278 2.38 7.55 -14.47
C VAL A 278 1.65 8.24 -13.32
N ARG A 279 0.92 7.49 -12.50
CA ARG A 279 0.22 8.02 -11.32
C ARG A 279 1.20 8.64 -10.31
N GLU A 280 2.23 7.88 -9.92
CA GLU A 280 3.09 8.29 -8.81
C GLU A 280 4.13 9.35 -9.25
N VAL A 281 4.78 9.15 -10.41
CA VAL A 281 5.87 10.03 -10.86
C VAL A 281 5.33 11.18 -11.70
N VAL A 282 4.63 10.88 -12.81
CA VAL A 282 4.23 11.93 -13.75
C VAL A 282 3.20 12.86 -13.11
N PHE A 283 2.16 12.29 -12.54
CA PHE A 283 1.09 13.08 -11.92
C PHE A 283 1.41 13.41 -10.46
N GLY A 284 1.78 12.45 -9.63
CA GLY A 284 2.04 12.66 -8.21
C GLY A 284 3.17 13.65 -7.97
N VAL A 285 4.38 13.37 -8.45
CA VAL A 285 5.53 14.28 -8.32
C VAL A 285 5.30 15.52 -9.16
N GLY A 286 4.82 15.40 -10.40
CA GLY A 286 4.60 16.52 -11.30
C GLY A 286 3.67 17.58 -10.71
N PHE A 287 2.49 17.19 -10.22
CA PHE A 287 1.54 18.10 -9.62
C PHE A 287 1.96 18.56 -8.22
N ALA A 288 2.66 17.74 -7.43
CA ALA A 288 3.23 18.16 -6.17
C ALA A 288 4.25 19.29 -6.32
N LEU A 289 4.95 19.38 -7.46
CA LEU A 289 5.88 20.44 -7.78
C LEU A 289 5.22 21.65 -8.47
N LEU A 290 4.18 21.40 -9.28
CA LEU A 290 3.55 22.42 -10.12
C LEU A 290 2.48 23.24 -9.37
N LEU A 291 1.52 22.55 -8.73
CA LEU A 291 0.36 23.20 -8.11
C LEU A 291 0.72 24.15 -6.96
N PRO A 292 1.73 23.88 -6.11
CA PRO A 292 2.12 24.80 -5.06
C PRO A 292 2.62 26.16 -5.56
N ARG A 293 3.05 26.26 -6.83
CA ARG A 293 3.44 27.53 -7.43
C ARG A 293 2.27 28.49 -7.60
N PHE A 294 1.04 27.97 -7.75
CA PHE A 294 -0.18 28.74 -7.99
C PHE A 294 -1.04 28.87 -6.72
N PHE A 295 -1.07 27.82 -5.90
CA PHE A 295 -1.97 27.71 -4.75
C PHE A 295 -1.24 27.61 -3.40
N GLY A 296 0.08 27.82 -3.37
CA GLY A 296 0.85 27.75 -2.13
C GLY A 296 0.75 26.38 -1.45
N LEU A 297 0.57 26.37 -0.13
CA LEU A 297 0.49 25.13 0.65
C LEU A 297 -0.70 24.22 0.26
N ASP A 298 -1.85 24.82 -0.07
CA ASP A 298 -3.02 24.08 -0.56
C ASP A 298 -2.76 23.36 -1.88
N GLY A 299 -1.90 23.91 -2.73
CA GLY A 299 -1.49 23.27 -3.97
C GLY A 299 -0.86 21.90 -3.76
N VAL A 300 -0.18 21.70 -2.63
CA VAL A 300 0.35 20.38 -2.27
C VAL A 300 -0.80 19.41 -1.97
N LEU A 301 -1.84 19.88 -1.29
CA LEU A 301 -3.01 19.05 -0.95
C LEU A 301 -3.81 18.66 -2.20
N TYR A 302 -3.94 19.55 -3.18
CA TYR A 302 -4.62 19.28 -4.45
C TYR A 302 -3.87 18.30 -5.36
N SER A 303 -2.58 18.08 -5.16
CA SER A 303 -1.75 17.26 -6.06
C SER A 303 -2.26 15.81 -6.15
N MET A 304 -2.68 15.22 -5.05
CA MET A 304 -3.18 13.82 -5.03
C MET A 304 -4.55 13.66 -5.68
N PRO A 305 -5.59 14.45 -5.35
CA PRO A 305 -6.88 14.37 -6.03
C PRO A 305 -6.77 14.54 -7.54
N VAL A 306 -5.99 15.51 -8.00
CA VAL A 306 -5.79 15.76 -9.44
C VAL A 306 -5.10 14.57 -10.10
N SER A 307 -4.08 14.01 -9.44
CA SER A 307 -3.39 12.80 -9.89
C SER A 307 -4.34 11.62 -10.01
N ASP A 308 -5.21 11.41 -9.01
CA ASP A 308 -6.16 10.29 -8.99
C ASP A 308 -7.23 10.42 -10.07
N VAL A 309 -7.74 11.62 -10.36
CA VAL A 309 -8.69 11.88 -11.45
C VAL A 309 -8.07 11.57 -12.81
N LEU A 310 -6.89 12.11 -13.09
CA LEU A 310 -6.22 11.88 -14.37
C LEU A 310 -5.83 10.41 -14.55
N THR A 311 -5.37 9.77 -13.50
CA THR A 311 -5.09 8.33 -13.51
C THR A 311 -6.35 7.53 -13.77
N PHE A 312 -7.47 7.92 -13.18
CA PHE A 312 -8.74 7.22 -13.39
C PHE A 312 -9.21 7.30 -14.85
N VAL A 313 -8.99 8.40 -15.54
CA VAL A 313 -9.29 8.50 -16.98
C VAL A 313 -8.51 7.45 -17.78
N ILE A 314 -7.21 7.29 -17.49
CA ILE A 314 -6.38 6.27 -18.14
C ILE A 314 -6.82 4.86 -17.71
N ALA A 315 -7.07 4.66 -16.41
CA ALA A 315 -7.55 3.40 -15.87
C ALA A 315 -8.89 2.98 -16.48
N ALA A 316 -9.82 3.91 -16.69
CA ALA A 316 -11.10 3.65 -17.36
C ALA A 316 -10.92 3.13 -18.79
N VAL A 317 -9.98 3.69 -19.54
CA VAL A 317 -9.64 3.16 -20.88
C VAL A 317 -9.09 1.75 -20.76
N MET A 318 -8.21 1.48 -19.80
CA MET A 318 -7.65 0.15 -19.54
C MET A 318 -8.74 -0.85 -19.11
N ILE A 319 -9.66 -0.42 -18.25
CA ILE A 319 -10.81 -1.23 -17.83
C ILE A 319 -11.64 -1.64 -19.05
N VAL A 320 -12.02 -0.67 -19.90
CA VAL A 320 -12.80 -0.95 -21.12
C VAL A 320 -12.05 -1.88 -22.06
N LYS A 321 -10.74 -1.66 -22.25
CA LYS A 321 -9.89 -2.54 -23.05
C LYS A 321 -9.90 -3.97 -22.49
N THR A 322 -9.71 -4.12 -21.19
CA THR A 322 -9.71 -5.42 -20.51
C THR A 322 -11.05 -6.15 -20.67
N TYR A 323 -12.17 -5.45 -20.53
CA TYR A 323 -13.50 -6.05 -20.79
C TYR A 323 -13.68 -6.50 -22.22
N ARG A 324 -13.19 -5.75 -23.21
CA ARG A 324 -13.23 -6.13 -24.64
C ARG A 324 -12.40 -7.38 -24.91
N GLU A 325 -11.20 -7.45 -24.39
CA GLU A 325 -10.32 -8.62 -24.51
C GLU A 325 -10.94 -9.87 -23.92
N LEU A 326 -11.46 -9.79 -22.69
CA LEU A 326 -12.14 -10.91 -22.03
C LEU A 326 -13.40 -11.36 -22.80
N ASN A 327 -14.12 -10.45 -23.44
CA ASN A 327 -15.26 -10.81 -24.32
C ASN A 327 -14.80 -11.52 -25.58
N THR A 328 -13.68 -11.13 -26.17
CA THR A 328 -13.15 -11.74 -27.39
C THR A 328 -12.59 -13.13 -27.10
N GLU A 329 -11.90 -13.32 -25.99
CA GLU A 329 -11.43 -14.63 -25.53
C GLU A 329 -12.60 -15.58 -25.21
N GLY A 330 -13.69 -15.07 -24.63
CA GLY A 330 -14.93 -15.85 -24.42
C GLY A 330 -15.60 -16.30 -25.73
N ALA A 331 -15.57 -15.47 -26.76
CA ALA A 331 -16.13 -15.80 -28.06
C ALA A 331 -15.30 -16.84 -28.87
N THR A 332 -14.00 -16.98 -28.55
CA THR A 332 -13.11 -17.97 -29.21
C THR A 332 -13.15 -19.36 -28.56
N VAL A 333 -13.80 -19.49 -27.41
CA VAL A 333 -13.92 -20.77 -26.65
C VAL A 333 -15.28 -21.43 -26.89
N LEU A 334 -16.24 -20.75 -27.49
CA LEU A 334 -17.53 -21.28 -27.98
C LEU A 334 -17.40 -21.70 -29.47
#